data_c36e94b444e845140abe2e6654a11339
#
_entry.id   c36e94b444e845140abe2e6654a11339
#
_cell.length_a   1.000
_cell.length_b   1.000
_cell.length_c   1.000
_cell.angle_alpha   90.00
_cell.angle_beta   90.00
_cell.angle_gamma   90.00
#
_symmetry.space_group_name_H-M   'P 1'
#
loop_
_entity.id
_entity.type
_entity.pdbx_description
1 polymer ?
#
loop_
_entity_poly.entity_id
_entity_poly.type
_entity_poly.pdbx_seq_one_letter_code
_entity_poly.pdbx_strand_id
1 'polypeptide(L)'
;MKGLVNRIDTVFVEVSNLDLSIKWYSEVLGLTMRWNRNGYAAFSVGETALTLVQATDITSARHSPFNFFTTNIYEVHKMLVENNVETEDVVDYGDIITFDFKDPDGHILGFCQFEA
;
A
#
# COMPACT_ATOMS: atom_id res chain seq x y z
N MET A 1 -27.55 12.14 -4.76
CA MET A 1 -26.75 11.09 -4.08
C MET A 1 -26.08 11.54 -2.78
N LYS A 2 -26.42 12.69 -2.29
CA LYS A 2 -25.79 13.21 -1.06
C LYS A 2 -26.07 12.27 0.12
N GLY A 3 -25.02 11.89 0.84
CA GLY A 3 -25.12 11.04 2.02
C GLY A 3 -25.27 9.55 1.77
N LEU A 4 -25.26 9.12 0.50
CA LEU A 4 -25.43 7.70 0.15
C LEU A 4 -24.11 6.97 -0.08
N VAL A 5 -23.01 7.69 -0.34
CA VAL A 5 -21.69 7.10 -0.43
C VAL A 5 -21.04 7.22 0.95
N ASN A 6 -20.78 6.09 1.61
CA ASN A 6 -20.37 6.07 3.00
C ASN A 6 -18.84 5.98 3.18
N ARG A 7 -18.17 5.25 2.29
CA ARG A 7 -16.72 5.07 2.34
C ARG A 7 -16.22 4.42 1.06
N ILE A 8 -14.89 4.38 0.92
CA ILE A 8 -14.26 3.49 -0.06
C ILE A 8 -14.16 2.12 0.59
N ASP A 9 -14.71 1.09 -0.07
CA ASP A 9 -14.70 -0.27 0.48
C ASP A 9 -13.33 -0.90 0.37
N THR A 10 -12.72 -0.84 -0.81
CA THR A 10 -11.40 -1.43 -1.04
C THR A 10 -10.66 -0.67 -2.14
N VAL A 11 -9.33 -0.78 -2.10
CA VAL A 11 -8.47 -0.41 -3.23
C VAL A 11 -7.89 -1.71 -3.80
N PHE A 12 -7.72 -1.77 -5.11
CA PHE A 12 -7.18 -2.97 -5.78
C PHE A 12 -5.75 -2.73 -6.23
N VAL A 13 -4.92 -3.75 -6.03
CA VAL A 13 -3.54 -3.77 -6.53
C VAL A 13 -3.36 -5.06 -7.33
N GLU A 14 -3.04 -4.93 -8.61
CA GLU A 14 -2.77 -6.07 -9.47
C GLU A 14 -1.38 -6.62 -9.20
N VAL A 15 -1.25 -7.94 -9.06
CA VAL A 15 0.02 -8.59 -8.76
C VAL A 15 0.26 -9.76 -9.70
N SER A 16 1.52 -9.99 -10.06
CA SER A 16 1.90 -11.05 -10.98
C SER A 16 1.98 -12.43 -10.31
N ASN A 17 2.23 -12.45 -9.02
CA ASN A 17 2.32 -13.68 -8.22
C ASN A 17 1.64 -13.46 -6.88
N LEU A 18 0.39 -13.93 -6.78
CA LEU A 18 -0.44 -13.67 -5.60
C LEU A 18 0.19 -14.20 -4.30
N ASP A 19 0.70 -15.43 -4.31
CA ASP A 19 1.29 -16.02 -3.10
C ASP A 19 2.50 -15.25 -2.61
N LEU A 20 3.38 -14.84 -3.51
CA LEU A 20 4.55 -14.02 -3.18
C LEU A 20 4.13 -12.66 -2.65
N SER A 21 3.14 -12.04 -3.29
CA SER A 21 2.64 -10.71 -2.87
C SER A 21 1.92 -10.79 -1.53
N ILE A 22 1.14 -11.82 -1.27
CA ILE A 22 0.51 -12.05 0.04
C ILE A 22 1.59 -12.07 1.13
N LYS A 23 2.66 -12.82 0.89
CA LYS A 23 3.77 -12.90 1.85
C LYS A 23 4.41 -11.54 2.08
N TRP A 24 4.67 -10.79 1.02
CA TRP A 24 5.31 -9.49 1.10
C TRP A 24 4.43 -8.47 1.85
N TYR A 25 3.15 -8.35 1.48
CA TYR A 25 2.24 -7.42 2.14
C TYR A 25 2.00 -7.79 3.60
N SER A 26 1.99 -9.08 3.93
CA SER A 26 1.87 -9.55 5.31
C SER A 26 3.13 -9.33 6.13
N GLU A 27 4.29 -9.71 5.60
CA GLU A 27 5.54 -9.70 6.37
C GLU A 27 6.26 -8.35 6.33
N VAL A 28 6.33 -7.71 5.16
CA VAL A 28 7.05 -6.44 5.02
C VAL A 28 6.20 -5.27 5.49
N LEU A 29 4.96 -5.16 5.00
CA LEU A 29 4.06 -4.08 5.40
C LEU A 29 3.30 -4.40 6.70
N GLY A 30 3.34 -5.65 7.17
CA GLY A 30 2.68 -6.02 8.42
C GLY A 30 1.15 -5.99 8.36
N LEU A 31 0.55 -6.13 7.17
CA LEU A 31 -0.89 -6.09 7.03
C LEU A 31 -1.52 -7.41 7.44
N THR A 32 -2.72 -7.34 8.00
CA THR A 32 -3.49 -8.52 8.42
C THR A 32 -4.46 -8.92 7.33
N MET A 33 -4.36 -10.16 6.86
CA MET A 33 -5.24 -10.69 5.82
C MET A 33 -6.64 -10.95 6.35
N ARG A 34 -7.67 -10.52 5.60
CA ARG A 34 -9.08 -10.78 5.90
C ARG A 34 -9.55 -12.09 5.29
N TRP A 35 -9.20 -12.31 4.01
CA TRP A 35 -9.56 -13.52 3.27
C TRP A 35 -8.72 -13.65 2.01
N ASN A 36 -8.69 -14.87 1.48
CA ASN A 36 -7.93 -15.24 0.27
C ASN A 36 -8.74 -16.29 -0.48
N ARG A 37 -9.18 -15.98 -1.70
CA ARG A 37 -9.90 -16.93 -2.56
C ARG A 37 -9.99 -16.43 -4.00
N ASN A 38 -10.07 -17.38 -4.93
CA ASN A 38 -10.35 -17.15 -6.35
C ASN A 38 -9.45 -16.08 -7.01
N GLY A 39 -8.16 -16.05 -6.65
CA GLY A 39 -7.20 -15.10 -7.22
C GLY A 39 -7.22 -13.73 -6.57
N TYR A 40 -7.90 -13.57 -5.43
CA TYR A 40 -7.99 -12.34 -4.66
C TYR A 40 -7.53 -12.56 -3.23
N ALA A 41 -6.89 -11.57 -2.64
CA ALA A 41 -6.55 -11.58 -1.22
C ALA A 41 -6.75 -10.19 -0.65
N ALA A 42 -7.60 -10.06 0.37
CA ALA A 42 -7.92 -8.78 1.00
C ALA A 42 -7.21 -8.63 2.35
N PHE A 43 -6.66 -7.45 2.57
CA PHE A 43 -5.98 -7.08 3.81
C PHE A 43 -6.70 -5.93 4.48
N SER A 44 -6.65 -5.89 5.81
CA SER A 44 -7.19 -4.77 6.58
C SER A 44 -6.21 -3.62 6.63
N VAL A 45 -6.68 -2.42 6.23
CA VAL A 45 -5.93 -1.17 6.39
C VAL A 45 -6.93 -0.16 6.95
N GLY A 46 -7.01 -0.07 8.28
CA GLY A 46 -8.09 0.66 8.91
C GLY A 46 -9.44 0.03 8.52
N GLU A 47 -10.40 0.84 8.11
CA GLU A 47 -11.72 0.37 7.68
C GLU A 47 -11.76 0.00 6.19
N THR A 48 -10.82 0.52 5.40
CA THR A 48 -10.75 0.25 3.96
C THR A 48 -9.81 -0.93 3.72
N ALA A 49 -10.25 -1.87 2.91
CA ALA A 49 -9.42 -3.02 2.54
C ALA A 49 -8.44 -2.65 1.43
N LEU A 50 -7.31 -3.33 1.39
CA LEU A 50 -6.42 -3.40 0.24
C LEU A 50 -6.55 -4.81 -0.31
N THR A 51 -6.99 -4.95 -1.57
CA THR A 51 -7.24 -6.25 -2.19
C THR A 51 -6.26 -6.49 -3.32
N LEU A 52 -5.44 -7.54 -3.18
CA LEU A 52 -4.55 -7.99 -4.24
C LEU A 52 -5.33 -8.82 -5.24
N VAL A 53 -5.03 -8.63 -6.54
CA VAL A 53 -5.69 -9.33 -7.63
C VAL A 53 -4.63 -9.97 -8.52
N GLN A 54 -4.67 -11.29 -8.69
CA GLN A 54 -3.78 -11.98 -9.62
C GLN A 54 -4.07 -11.49 -11.04
N ALA A 55 -3.04 -11.01 -11.74
CA ALA A 55 -3.17 -10.48 -13.10
C ALA A 55 -1.96 -10.85 -13.95
N THR A 56 -2.10 -10.76 -15.28
CA THR A 56 -1.03 -11.13 -16.22
C THR A 56 -0.33 -9.92 -16.82
N ASP A 57 -1.07 -8.88 -17.19
CA ASP A 57 -0.52 -7.68 -17.84
C ASP A 57 -0.61 -6.51 -16.89
N ILE A 58 0.44 -6.33 -16.07
CA ILE A 58 0.46 -5.30 -15.03
C ILE A 58 1.19 -4.06 -15.55
N THR A 59 0.53 -2.90 -15.43
CA THR A 59 1.12 -1.60 -15.73
C THR A 59 1.14 -0.76 -14.48
N SER A 60 2.33 -0.32 -14.05
CA SER A 60 2.48 0.56 -12.90
C SER A 60 2.10 1.99 -13.25
N ALA A 61 1.38 2.66 -12.36
CA ALA A 61 1.10 4.07 -12.49
C ALA A 61 2.36 4.89 -12.18
N ARG A 62 2.42 6.14 -12.68
CA ARG A 62 3.56 7.04 -12.44
C ARG A 62 3.61 7.58 -11.02
N HIS A 63 2.49 7.54 -10.32
CA HIS A 63 2.38 7.98 -8.94
C HIS A 63 1.54 6.98 -8.18
N SER A 64 1.64 7.05 -6.85
CA SER A 64 0.85 6.18 -5.99
C SER A 64 -0.64 6.36 -6.23
N PRO A 65 -1.40 5.26 -6.44
CA PRO A 65 -2.85 5.35 -6.58
C PRO A 65 -3.54 5.71 -5.26
N PHE A 66 -2.86 5.52 -4.14
CA PHE A 66 -3.30 5.89 -2.80
C PHE A 66 -2.09 6.00 -1.89
N ASN A 67 -2.26 6.65 -0.75
CA ASN A 67 -1.21 6.71 0.27
C ASN A 67 -1.64 5.95 1.51
N PHE A 68 -0.69 5.25 2.12
CA PHE A 68 -0.85 4.80 3.51
C PHE A 68 -0.60 5.98 4.43
N PHE A 69 -1.36 6.09 5.49
CA PHE A 69 -1.10 7.06 6.55
C PHE A 69 -0.32 6.39 7.67
N THR A 70 0.65 7.09 8.24
CA THR A 70 1.39 6.63 9.41
C THR A 70 1.61 7.81 10.36
N THR A 71 1.76 7.51 11.64
CA THR A 71 2.15 8.50 12.64
C THR A 71 3.66 8.53 12.88
N ASN A 72 4.42 7.70 12.17
CA ASN A 72 5.87 7.62 12.36
C ASN A 72 6.57 7.27 11.02
N ILE A 73 6.57 8.24 10.10
CA ILE A 73 7.03 8.03 8.73
C ILE A 73 8.53 7.72 8.63
N TYR A 74 9.35 8.29 9.48
CA TYR A 74 10.80 8.07 9.45
C TYR A 74 11.16 6.64 9.87
N GLU A 75 10.43 6.09 10.85
CA GLU A 75 10.61 4.70 11.25
C GLU A 75 10.13 3.74 10.18
N VAL A 76 8.99 4.02 9.54
CA VAL A 76 8.50 3.22 8.42
C VAL A 76 9.52 3.19 7.29
N HIS A 77 10.05 4.34 6.92
CA HIS A 77 11.07 4.45 5.87
C HIS A 77 12.30 3.61 6.23
N LYS A 78 12.80 3.74 7.44
CA LYS A 78 13.95 2.98 7.93
C LYS A 78 13.69 1.47 7.84
N MET A 79 12.52 1.03 8.28
CA MET A 79 12.15 -0.39 8.26
C MET A 79 12.08 -0.93 6.82
N LEU A 80 11.53 -0.16 5.89
CA LEU A 80 11.46 -0.57 4.49
C LEU A 80 12.87 -0.67 3.87
N VAL A 81 13.74 0.28 4.15
CA VAL A 81 15.13 0.23 3.70
C VAL A 81 15.84 -1.01 4.26
N GLU A 82 15.65 -1.32 5.53
CA GLU A 82 16.22 -2.51 6.17
C GLU A 82 15.70 -3.81 5.57
N ASN A 83 14.51 -3.80 4.97
CA ASN A 83 13.91 -4.94 4.28
C ASN A 83 14.21 -4.95 2.78
N ASN A 84 15.18 -4.16 2.34
CA ASN A 84 15.62 -4.08 0.94
C ASN A 84 14.53 -3.64 -0.03
N VAL A 85 13.57 -2.84 0.43
CA VAL A 85 12.55 -2.26 -0.41
C VAL A 85 13.12 -1.04 -1.14
N GLU A 86 12.85 -0.92 -2.42
CA GLU A 86 13.25 0.26 -3.18
C GLU A 86 12.41 1.45 -2.73
N THR A 87 13.03 2.44 -2.10
CA THR A 87 12.36 3.61 -1.52
C THR A 87 12.97 4.90 -2.03
N GLU A 88 12.12 5.93 -2.19
CA GLU A 88 12.57 7.29 -2.40
C GLU A 88 12.85 7.95 -1.05
N ASP A 89 13.54 9.10 -1.08
CA ASP A 89 13.82 9.86 0.12
C ASP A 89 12.53 10.44 0.72
N VAL A 90 12.52 10.58 2.04
CA VAL A 90 11.43 11.25 2.74
C VAL A 90 11.51 12.74 2.43
N VAL A 91 10.38 13.33 2.03
CA VAL A 91 10.26 14.77 1.74
C VAL A 91 9.30 15.40 2.73
N ASP A 92 9.76 16.42 3.43
CA ASP A 92 8.97 17.19 4.38
C ASP A 92 8.53 18.49 3.71
N TYR A 93 7.23 18.62 3.44
CA TYR A 93 6.65 19.82 2.82
C TYR A 93 6.15 20.83 3.87
N GLY A 94 6.34 20.54 5.15
CA GLY A 94 5.87 21.38 6.25
C GLY A 94 4.52 20.92 6.78
N ASP A 95 3.49 20.92 5.95
CA ASP A 95 2.14 20.49 6.31
C ASP A 95 1.91 19.00 6.12
N ILE A 96 2.70 18.36 5.29
CA ILE A 96 2.66 16.93 5.04
C ILE A 96 4.08 16.40 4.79
N ILE A 97 4.35 15.20 5.26
CA ILE A 97 5.61 14.49 5.03
C ILE A 97 5.27 13.24 4.23
N THR A 98 6.03 12.96 3.17
CA THR A 98 5.74 11.84 2.27
C THR A 98 7.00 11.11 1.82
N PHE A 99 6.85 9.86 1.40
CA PHE A 99 7.82 9.17 0.54
C PHE A 99 7.11 8.08 -0.25
N ASP A 100 7.71 7.72 -1.37
CA ASP A 100 7.23 6.63 -2.22
C ASP A 100 8.16 5.42 -2.10
N PHE A 101 7.63 4.25 -2.37
CA PHE A 101 8.36 2.99 -2.41
C PHE A 101 7.73 2.08 -3.45
N LYS A 102 8.41 0.98 -3.78
CA LYS A 102 7.89 0.03 -4.75
C LYS A 102 7.59 -1.30 -4.10
N ASP A 103 6.47 -1.89 -4.52
CA ASP A 103 6.13 -3.26 -4.15
C ASP A 103 6.87 -4.25 -5.08
N PRO A 104 6.73 -5.61 -4.90
CA PRO A 104 7.44 -6.59 -5.73
C PRO A 104 7.16 -6.49 -7.22
N ASP A 105 6.01 -5.98 -7.63
CA ASP A 105 5.66 -5.79 -9.04
C ASP A 105 6.09 -4.43 -9.60
N GLY A 106 6.77 -3.62 -8.80
CA GLY A 106 7.20 -2.29 -9.20
C GLY A 106 6.12 -1.22 -9.11
N HIS A 107 4.99 -1.52 -8.47
CA HIS A 107 3.97 -0.50 -8.20
C HIS A 107 4.52 0.57 -7.27
N ILE A 108 4.30 1.82 -7.65
CA ILE A 108 4.67 2.95 -6.79
C ILE A 108 3.55 3.13 -5.76
N LEU A 109 3.90 2.96 -4.49
CA LEU A 109 3.01 3.17 -3.36
C LEU A 109 3.62 4.26 -2.48
N GLY A 110 2.80 4.90 -1.65
CA GLY A 110 3.29 6.00 -0.83
C GLY A 110 2.82 5.93 0.61
N PHE A 111 3.59 6.59 1.47
CA PHE A 111 3.21 6.90 2.84
C PHE A 111 3.11 8.40 3.01
N CYS A 112 2.19 8.84 3.87
CA CYS A 112 2.12 10.22 4.29
C CYS A 112 1.92 10.31 5.80
N GLN A 113 2.36 11.42 6.35
CA GLN A 113 2.15 11.77 7.75
C GLN A 113 1.81 13.25 7.83
N PHE A 114 0.79 13.55 8.61
CA PHE A 114 0.39 14.92 8.89
C PHE A 114 -0.40 14.93 10.22
N GLU A 115 -0.59 16.08 10.78
CA GLU A 115 -1.44 16.23 11.96
C GLU A 115 -2.90 16.24 11.53
N ALA A 116 -3.65 15.26 12.00
CA ALA A 116 -5.06 15.11 11.67
C ALA A 116 -5.94 15.81 12.69
#